data_7710f4eeba7c9df7558728c21967ec8f
#
_entry.id   7710f4eeba7c9df7558728c21967ec8f
#
_cell.length_a   1.000
_cell.length_b   1.000
_cell.length_c   1.000
_cell.angle_alpha   90.00
_cell.angle_beta   90.00
_cell.angle_gamma   90.00
#
_symmetry.space_group_name_H-M   'P 1'
#
loop_
_entity.id
_entity.type
_entity.pdbx_description
1 polymer ?
#
loop_
_entity_poly.entity_id
_entity_poly.type
_entity_poly.pdbx_seq_one_letter_code
_entity_poly.pdbx_strand_id
1 'polypeptide(L)'
;MITNFVMRSALLLAVTTGSACSIFWEVPATPLQDAAWRGDVAAIKQLVNQGADVNAADDMGATALYWAARGGHPLGPHRCNGEEPGRPEVVATLVELGADPNIQDRRPQGLGRSSGWTPLFVALHHEQFESARVMLEHGADPNILSDQGMSVVSVAAAEGAPRELIALMMEKGFDPQRMRRRAD
;
A
#
# COMPACT_ATOMS: atom_id res chain seq x y z
N MET A 1 -27.36 -6.33 -14.34
CA MET A 1 -26.53 -7.54 -14.15
C MET A 1 -25.73 -7.90 -15.40
N ILE A 2 -25.14 -6.98 -16.15
CA ILE A 2 -24.41 -7.31 -17.42
C ILE A 2 -23.11 -6.46 -17.58
N THR A 3 -22.58 -5.86 -16.55
CA THR A 3 -21.41 -4.96 -16.69
C THR A 3 -20.07 -5.53 -16.18
N ASN A 4 -20.08 -6.70 -15.52
CA ASN A 4 -18.85 -7.28 -14.96
C ASN A 4 -18.15 -8.34 -15.84
N PHE A 5 -18.70 -8.63 -17.03
CA PHE A 5 -18.15 -9.72 -17.88
C PHE A 5 -17.17 -9.24 -18.96
N VAL A 6 -17.15 -7.95 -19.29
CA VAL A 6 -16.34 -7.44 -20.42
C VAL A 6 -14.90 -7.12 -20.02
N MET A 7 -14.61 -6.89 -18.74
CA MET A 7 -13.23 -6.58 -18.29
C MET A 7 -12.33 -7.80 -18.09
N ARG A 8 -12.90 -9.02 -17.99
CA ARG A 8 -12.09 -10.24 -17.85
C ARG A 8 -11.55 -10.82 -19.16
N SER A 9 -12.07 -10.36 -20.30
CA SER A 9 -11.67 -10.92 -21.62
C SER A 9 -10.50 -10.17 -22.29
N ALA A 10 -10.06 -9.04 -21.79
CA ALA A 10 -8.89 -8.30 -22.32
C ALA A 10 -7.55 -8.87 -21.85
N LEU A 11 -7.54 -9.83 -20.94
CA LEU A 11 -6.33 -10.39 -20.33
C LEU A 11 -5.69 -11.55 -21.12
N LEU A 12 -6.30 -11.99 -22.23
CA LEU A 12 -5.84 -13.20 -22.94
C LEU A 12 -4.98 -12.95 -24.17
N LEU A 13 -4.69 -11.69 -24.53
CA LEU A 13 -3.97 -11.37 -25.79
C LEU A 13 -2.57 -10.76 -25.62
N ALA A 14 -2.03 -10.69 -24.39
CA ALA A 14 -0.70 -10.12 -24.15
C ALA A 14 0.43 -11.16 -23.93
N VAL A 15 0.21 -12.42 -24.31
CA VAL A 15 1.18 -13.53 -24.02
C VAL A 15 2.24 -13.71 -25.11
N THR A 16 2.30 -12.89 -26.17
CA THR A 16 3.19 -13.18 -27.30
C THR A 16 4.40 -12.27 -27.49
N THR A 17 4.69 -11.33 -26.59
CA THR A 17 5.96 -10.57 -26.68
C THR A 17 6.70 -10.65 -25.35
N GLY A 18 7.79 -11.43 -25.38
CA GLY A 18 8.64 -11.78 -24.28
C GLY A 18 9.11 -10.65 -23.38
N SER A 19 8.46 -10.50 -22.27
CA SER A 19 9.00 -9.88 -21.08
C SER A 19 8.50 -10.66 -19.88
N ALA A 20 9.41 -11.30 -19.16
CA ALA A 20 9.16 -12.19 -18.03
C ALA A 20 8.64 -11.46 -16.75
N CYS A 21 7.92 -10.34 -16.93
CA CYS A 21 7.36 -9.54 -15.84
C CYS A 21 5.85 -9.76 -15.60
N SER A 22 5.24 -10.77 -16.19
CA SER A 22 3.76 -10.92 -16.25
C SER A 22 3.22 -12.09 -15.44
N ILE A 23 3.68 -12.30 -14.21
CA ILE A 23 3.10 -13.32 -13.33
C ILE A 23 2.55 -12.64 -12.08
N PHE A 24 1.21 -12.60 -11.97
CA PHE A 24 0.42 -12.07 -10.86
C PHE A 24 0.47 -10.54 -10.66
N TRP A 25 -0.09 -9.84 -11.61
CA TRP A 25 -0.34 -8.41 -11.50
C TRP A 25 -1.58 -8.17 -10.63
N GLU A 26 -1.37 -7.73 -9.41
CA GLU A 26 -2.46 -7.22 -8.58
C GLU A 26 -2.90 -5.87 -9.14
N VAL A 27 -4.18 -5.75 -9.46
CA VAL A 27 -4.79 -4.49 -9.95
C VAL A 27 -5.81 -4.00 -8.94
N PRO A 28 -5.95 -2.69 -8.77
CA PRO A 28 -6.97 -2.12 -7.92
C PRO A 28 -8.37 -2.58 -8.34
N ALA A 29 -9.21 -2.92 -7.36
CA ALA A 29 -10.55 -3.44 -7.60
C ALA A 29 -11.62 -2.35 -7.72
N THR A 30 -11.37 -1.16 -7.16
CA THR A 30 -12.32 -0.04 -7.16
C THR A 30 -11.76 1.19 -7.89
N PRO A 31 -12.65 2.09 -8.40
CA PRO A 31 -12.21 3.34 -9.02
C PRO A 31 -11.34 4.21 -8.10
N LEU A 32 -11.62 4.21 -6.78
CA LEU A 32 -10.84 4.98 -5.81
C LEU A 32 -9.44 4.40 -5.61
N GLN A 33 -9.33 3.07 -5.53
CA GLN A 33 -8.04 2.39 -5.45
C GLN A 33 -7.20 2.61 -6.71
N ASP A 34 -7.84 2.57 -7.89
CA ASP A 34 -7.17 2.82 -9.17
C ASP A 34 -6.70 4.29 -9.28
N ALA A 35 -7.52 5.26 -8.84
CA ALA A 35 -7.12 6.67 -8.77
C ALA A 35 -5.94 6.89 -7.80
N ALA A 36 -5.96 6.22 -6.63
CA ALA A 36 -4.88 6.26 -5.66
C ALA A 36 -3.58 5.68 -6.21
N TRP A 37 -3.67 4.54 -6.90
CA TRP A 37 -2.53 3.89 -7.52
C TRP A 37 -1.92 4.72 -8.67
N ARG A 38 -2.77 5.39 -9.47
CA ARG A 38 -2.32 6.31 -10.53
C ARG A 38 -1.85 7.66 -10.00
N GLY A 39 -2.16 8.00 -8.74
CA GLY A 39 -1.81 9.28 -8.15
C GLY A 39 -2.72 10.43 -8.58
N ASP A 40 -3.95 10.15 -8.99
CA ASP A 40 -4.90 11.15 -9.45
C ASP A 40 -5.66 11.75 -8.25
N VAL A 41 -5.07 12.79 -7.65
CA VAL A 41 -5.64 13.51 -6.50
C VAL A 41 -7.01 14.11 -6.84
N ALA A 42 -7.21 14.58 -8.07
CA ALA A 42 -8.49 15.18 -8.47
C ALA A 42 -9.59 14.13 -8.52
N ALA A 43 -9.31 12.96 -9.13
CA ALA A 43 -10.25 11.84 -9.16
C ALA A 43 -10.55 11.31 -7.75
N ILE A 44 -9.53 11.21 -6.86
CA ILE A 44 -9.72 10.80 -5.45
C ILE A 44 -10.74 11.71 -4.76
N LYS A 45 -10.51 13.04 -4.79
CA LYS A 45 -11.40 14.02 -4.17
C LYS A 45 -12.81 13.95 -4.75
N GLN A 46 -12.92 13.81 -6.07
CA GLN A 46 -14.21 13.69 -6.73
C GLN A 46 -14.96 12.43 -6.30
N LEU A 47 -14.31 11.27 -6.27
CA LEU A 47 -14.93 10.00 -5.90
C LEU A 47 -15.40 9.99 -4.45
N VAL A 48 -14.59 10.51 -3.52
CA VAL A 48 -14.97 10.61 -2.10
C VAL A 48 -16.15 11.60 -1.92
N ASN A 49 -16.15 12.74 -2.62
CA ASN A 49 -17.29 13.67 -2.61
C ASN A 49 -18.58 13.06 -3.19
N GLN A 50 -18.47 12.06 -4.06
CA GLN A 50 -19.59 11.29 -4.59
C GLN A 50 -20.05 10.16 -3.64
N GLY A 51 -19.44 10.05 -2.47
CA GLY A 51 -19.79 9.06 -1.45
C GLY A 51 -19.03 7.75 -1.52
N ALA A 52 -17.90 7.69 -2.25
CA ALA A 52 -17.02 6.52 -2.17
C ALA A 52 -16.45 6.39 -0.75
N ASP A 53 -16.52 5.19 -0.18
CA ASP A 53 -15.90 4.90 1.11
C ASP A 53 -14.38 4.88 0.95
N VAL A 54 -13.69 5.81 1.62
CA VAL A 54 -12.24 5.95 1.57
C VAL A 54 -11.51 4.74 2.15
N ASN A 55 -12.17 4.00 3.05
CA ASN A 55 -11.66 2.80 3.71
C ASN A 55 -12.14 1.50 3.08
N ALA A 56 -12.87 1.56 1.95
CA ALA A 56 -13.30 0.36 1.24
C ALA A 56 -12.08 -0.49 0.86
N ALA A 57 -12.10 -1.74 1.32
CA ALA A 57 -11.07 -2.73 1.02
C ALA A 57 -11.52 -3.67 -0.09
N ASP A 58 -10.58 -4.12 -0.90
CA ASP A 58 -10.82 -5.18 -1.89
C ASP A 58 -10.85 -6.57 -1.23
N ASP A 59 -11.01 -7.62 -2.04
CA ASP A 59 -11.05 -9.01 -1.57
C ASP A 59 -9.77 -9.44 -0.82
N MET A 60 -8.69 -8.71 -1.01
CA MET A 60 -7.41 -8.94 -0.34
C MET A 60 -7.20 -8.01 0.87
N GLY A 61 -8.19 -7.22 1.24
CA GLY A 61 -8.11 -6.25 2.33
C GLY A 61 -7.33 -4.98 1.99
N ALA A 62 -6.91 -4.78 0.74
CA ALA A 62 -6.17 -3.60 0.36
C ALA A 62 -7.12 -2.40 0.17
N THR A 63 -6.79 -1.27 0.81
CA THR A 63 -7.52 0.00 0.70
C THR A 63 -6.92 0.92 -0.35
N ALA A 64 -7.55 2.05 -0.64
CA ALA A 64 -6.97 3.08 -1.51
C ALA A 64 -5.62 3.58 -0.96
N LEU A 65 -5.49 3.73 0.36
CA LEU A 65 -4.24 4.13 1.00
C LEU A 65 -3.13 3.07 0.85
N TYR A 66 -3.48 1.78 0.90
CA TYR A 66 -2.55 0.68 0.61
C TYR A 66 -1.98 0.80 -0.82
N TRP A 67 -2.84 1.07 -1.82
CA TRP A 67 -2.43 1.21 -3.21
C TRP A 67 -1.60 2.48 -3.46
N ALA A 68 -1.92 3.59 -2.78
CA ALA A 68 -1.09 4.79 -2.78
C ALA A 68 0.30 4.55 -2.18
N ALA A 69 0.36 3.81 -1.06
CA ALA A 69 1.60 3.46 -0.36
C ALA A 69 2.53 2.57 -1.18
N ARG A 70 1.95 1.71 -2.02
CA ARG A 70 2.72 0.84 -2.91
C ARG A 70 3.47 1.60 -4.01
N GLY A 71 2.94 2.77 -4.40
CA GLY A 71 3.49 3.59 -5.49
C GLY A 71 3.31 2.97 -6.87
N GLY A 72 3.35 3.81 -7.89
CA GLY A 72 3.56 3.50 -9.31
C GLY A 72 2.55 2.60 -10.05
N HIS A 73 2.13 3.03 -11.24
CA HIS A 73 1.42 2.21 -12.21
C HIS A 73 2.44 1.49 -13.10
N PRO A 74 2.38 0.15 -13.23
CA PRO A 74 3.35 -0.62 -14.01
C PRO A 74 3.33 -0.37 -15.53
N LEU A 75 2.22 0.16 -16.03
CA LEU A 75 2.06 0.53 -17.45
C LEU A 75 2.33 2.02 -17.72
N GLY A 76 2.76 2.79 -16.69
CA GLY A 76 3.30 4.12 -16.91
C GLY A 76 4.60 4.03 -17.71
N PRO A 77 5.05 5.13 -18.38
CA PRO A 77 6.29 5.16 -19.13
C PRO A 77 7.54 4.91 -18.25
N HIS A 78 7.35 4.68 -16.98
CA HIS A 78 8.37 4.53 -15.95
C HIS A 78 8.39 3.10 -15.39
N ARG A 79 9.29 2.35 -15.89
CA ARG A 79 10.07 1.20 -15.39
C ARG A 79 9.44 0.20 -14.42
N CYS A 80 9.59 -1.07 -14.76
CA CYS A 80 9.47 -2.25 -13.90
C CYS A 80 10.41 -2.25 -12.67
N ASN A 81 11.10 -1.17 -12.35
CA ASN A 81 12.18 -1.08 -11.36
C ASN A 81 11.83 -0.29 -10.10
N GLY A 82 10.55 -0.02 -9.82
CA GLY A 82 10.17 0.54 -8.52
C GLY A 82 10.59 1.98 -8.20
N GLU A 83 11.06 2.74 -9.18
CA GLU A 83 11.62 4.08 -8.99
C GLU A 83 10.64 5.24 -9.29
N GLU A 84 9.34 5.04 -9.11
CA GLU A 84 8.47 6.20 -8.95
C GLU A 84 8.61 6.66 -7.50
N PRO A 85 9.04 7.91 -7.26
CA PRO A 85 9.02 8.45 -5.91
C PRO A 85 7.59 8.33 -5.38
N GLY A 86 7.45 7.84 -4.15
CA GLY A 86 6.16 7.79 -3.49
C GLY A 86 5.48 9.13 -3.66
N ARG A 87 4.19 9.08 -3.86
CA ARG A 87 3.38 10.29 -4.01
C ARG A 87 2.84 10.69 -2.63
N PRO A 88 3.65 11.30 -1.77
CA PRO A 88 3.24 11.65 -0.41
C PRO A 88 2.02 12.56 -0.42
N GLU A 89 1.81 13.34 -1.49
CA GLU A 89 0.62 14.17 -1.66
C GLU A 89 -0.68 13.35 -1.83
N VAL A 90 -0.60 12.17 -2.46
CA VAL A 90 -1.75 11.25 -2.57
C VAL A 90 -2.06 10.63 -1.24
N VAL A 91 -1.03 10.19 -0.51
CA VAL A 91 -1.15 9.66 0.85
C VAL A 91 -1.72 10.73 1.78
N ALA A 92 -1.18 11.96 1.76
CA ALA A 92 -1.69 13.07 2.55
C ALA A 92 -3.17 13.36 2.24
N THR A 93 -3.53 13.42 0.95
CA THR A 93 -4.93 13.64 0.54
C THR A 93 -5.86 12.55 1.07
N LEU A 94 -5.47 11.28 0.99
CA LEU A 94 -6.31 10.17 1.46
C LEU A 94 -6.49 10.19 2.98
N VAL A 95 -5.43 10.44 3.77
CA VAL A 95 -5.54 10.53 5.23
C VAL A 95 -6.32 11.77 5.68
N GLU A 96 -6.19 12.90 4.99
CA GLU A 96 -7.02 14.09 5.20
C GLU A 96 -8.51 13.83 4.91
N LEU A 97 -8.83 12.94 3.96
CA LEU A 97 -10.17 12.50 3.65
C LEU A 97 -10.68 11.39 4.59
N GLY A 98 -9.91 10.99 5.60
CA GLY A 98 -10.30 10.03 6.63
C GLY A 98 -9.87 8.59 6.34
N ALA A 99 -8.90 8.37 5.46
CA ALA A 99 -8.32 7.03 5.29
C ALA A 99 -7.61 6.58 6.57
N ASP A 100 -7.92 5.37 7.04
CA ASP A 100 -7.27 4.77 8.21
C ASP A 100 -5.95 4.09 7.79
N PRO A 101 -4.79 4.56 8.28
CA PRO A 101 -3.49 3.99 7.94
C PRO A 101 -3.20 2.64 8.63
N ASN A 102 -4.11 2.16 9.47
CA ASN A 102 -3.92 0.97 10.29
C ASN A 102 -4.68 -0.26 9.79
N ILE A 103 -5.43 -0.15 8.70
CA ILE A 103 -6.12 -1.29 8.09
C ILE A 103 -5.09 -2.24 7.51
N GLN A 104 -5.14 -3.50 7.97
CA GLN A 104 -4.27 -4.57 7.51
C GLN A 104 -4.87 -5.31 6.31
N ASP A 105 -4.05 -5.67 5.33
CA ASP A 105 -4.45 -6.56 4.25
C ASP A 105 -4.71 -7.99 4.77
N ARG A 106 -5.42 -8.80 3.98
CA ARG A 106 -5.84 -10.16 4.32
C ARG A 106 -5.47 -11.14 3.21
N ARG A 107 -4.24 -11.08 2.73
CA ARG A 107 -3.79 -11.93 1.62
C ARG A 107 -3.77 -13.39 2.02
N PRO A 108 -4.18 -14.31 1.14
CA PRO A 108 -4.05 -15.74 1.39
C PRO A 108 -2.58 -16.12 1.62
N GLN A 109 -2.30 -16.83 2.71
CA GLN A 109 -0.98 -17.39 2.97
C GLN A 109 -0.60 -18.37 1.86
N GLY A 110 0.65 -18.36 1.42
CA GLY A 110 1.15 -19.32 0.44
C GLY A 110 1.58 -18.75 -0.92
N LEU A 111 1.33 -17.48 -1.20
CA LEU A 111 1.79 -16.82 -2.43
C LEU A 111 3.16 -16.13 -2.28
N GLY A 112 3.96 -16.53 -1.27
CA GLY A 112 5.31 -16.00 -1.06
C GLY A 112 5.36 -14.56 -0.54
N ARG A 113 4.23 -14.00 -0.11
CA ARG A 113 4.12 -12.65 0.46
C ARG A 113 3.52 -12.71 1.86
N SER A 114 3.98 -11.80 2.73
CA SER A 114 3.43 -11.62 4.06
C SER A 114 2.01 -11.06 3.97
N SER A 115 1.15 -11.49 4.87
CA SER A 115 -0.20 -10.98 5.10
C SER A 115 -0.21 -10.12 6.37
N GLY A 116 -1.27 -9.34 6.56
CA GLY A 116 -1.39 -8.47 7.72
C GLY A 116 -0.54 -7.21 7.60
N TRP A 117 -0.26 -6.76 6.37
CA TRP A 117 0.47 -5.53 6.16
C TRP A 117 -0.46 -4.31 6.20
N THR A 118 -0.07 -3.31 6.98
CA THR A 118 -0.67 -1.98 6.90
C THR A 118 -0.08 -1.19 5.72
N PRO A 119 -0.71 -0.10 5.28
CA PRO A 119 -0.12 0.81 4.30
C PRO A 119 1.29 1.28 4.66
N LEU A 120 1.59 1.45 5.97
CA LEU A 120 2.93 1.79 6.45
C LEU A 120 3.97 0.71 6.13
N PHE A 121 3.64 -0.58 6.32
CA PHE A 121 4.51 -1.70 5.90
C PHE A 121 4.80 -1.65 4.40
N VAL A 122 3.74 -1.43 3.61
CA VAL A 122 3.84 -1.38 2.15
C VAL A 122 4.74 -0.25 1.70
N ALA A 123 4.55 0.95 2.27
CA ALA A 123 5.40 2.10 1.95
C ALA A 123 6.88 1.83 2.24
N LEU A 124 7.18 1.25 3.41
CA LEU A 124 8.55 0.92 3.78
C LEU A 124 9.17 -0.12 2.87
N HIS A 125 8.44 -1.20 2.55
CA HIS A 125 8.92 -2.27 1.67
C HIS A 125 9.17 -1.81 0.22
N HIS A 126 8.47 -0.78 -0.21
CA HIS A 126 8.67 -0.16 -1.53
C HIS A 126 9.55 1.11 -1.46
N GLU A 127 10.28 1.31 -0.36
CA GLU A 127 11.20 2.44 -0.14
C GLU A 127 10.54 3.82 -0.26
N GLN A 128 9.21 3.87 -0.06
CA GLN A 128 8.41 5.10 -0.14
C GLN A 128 8.48 5.87 1.19
N PHE A 129 9.68 6.27 1.59
CA PHE A 129 9.95 6.79 2.94
C PHE A 129 9.21 8.09 3.27
N GLU A 130 9.00 8.97 2.28
CA GLU A 130 8.20 10.20 2.49
C GLU A 130 6.72 9.87 2.71
N SER A 131 6.17 8.91 1.98
CA SER A 131 4.81 8.42 2.21
C SER A 131 4.66 7.77 3.59
N ALA A 132 5.67 7.00 4.03
CA ALA A 132 5.71 6.41 5.36
C ALA A 132 5.75 7.50 6.46
N ARG A 133 6.51 8.58 6.25
CA ARG A 133 6.56 9.72 7.17
C ARG A 133 5.20 10.39 7.29
N VAL A 134 4.55 10.69 6.18
CA VAL A 134 3.20 11.29 6.19
C VAL A 134 2.21 10.42 6.95
N MET A 135 2.23 9.10 6.75
CA MET A 135 1.34 8.19 7.49
C MET A 135 1.60 8.20 9.00
N LEU A 136 2.87 8.20 9.43
CA LEU A 136 3.23 8.29 10.85
C LEU A 136 2.78 9.62 11.48
N GLU A 137 2.89 10.73 10.75
CA GLU A 137 2.41 12.05 11.18
C GLU A 137 0.88 12.06 11.34
N HIS A 138 0.16 11.25 10.56
CA HIS A 138 -1.30 11.14 10.56
C HIS A 138 -1.85 9.90 11.29
N GLY A 139 -1.08 9.33 12.22
CA GLY A 139 -1.60 8.35 13.17
C GLY A 139 -1.43 6.88 12.76
N ALA A 140 -0.55 6.57 11.83
CA ALA A 140 -0.15 5.18 11.63
C ALA A 140 0.52 4.63 12.90
N ASP A 141 0.03 3.50 13.41
CA ASP A 141 0.59 2.83 14.61
C ASP A 141 1.81 1.98 14.20
N PRO A 142 3.02 2.34 14.65
CA PRO A 142 4.23 1.58 14.34
C PRO A 142 4.32 0.24 15.09
N ASN A 143 3.37 -0.06 15.98
CA ASN A 143 3.35 -1.29 16.76
C ASN A 143 2.52 -2.42 16.16
N ILE A 144 1.80 -2.17 15.07
CA ILE A 144 1.08 -3.22 14.37
C ILE A 144 2.12 -4.16 13.76
N LEU A 145 1.93 -5.46 13.99
CA LEU A 145 2.79 -6.51 13.44
C LEU A 145 2.08 -7.17 12.26
N SER A 146 2.85 -7.63 11.28
CA SER A 146 2.33 -8.52 10.25
C SER A 146 1.88 -9.86 10.84
N ASP A 147 1.14 -10.69 10.08
CA ASP A 147 0.74 -12.02 10.50
C ASP A 147 1.94 -12.94 10.83
N GLN A 148 3.10 -12.64 10.27
CA GLN A 148 4.36 -13.34 10.54
C GLN A 148 5.13 -12.75 11.74
N GLY A 149 4.56 -11.75 12.41
CA GLY A 149 5.20 -11.08 13.56
C GLY A 149 6.30 -10.08 13.19
N MET A 150 6.42 -9.69 11.91
CA MET A 150 7.37 -8.64 11.50
C MET A 150 6.90 -7.28 11.99
N SER A 151 7.85 -6.44 12.41
CA SER A 151 7.59 -5.04 12.77
C SER A 151 7.94 -4.09 11.63
N VAL A 152 7.30 -2.92 11.61
CA VAL A 152 7.63 -1.85 10.65
C VAL A 152 9.09 -1.40 10.77
N VAL A 153 9.66 -1.41 11.99
CA VAL A 153 11.06 -1.02 12.21
C VAL A 153 12.02 -2.06 11.63
N SER A 154 11.68 -3.37 11.69
CA SER A 154 12.52 -4.40 11.07
C SER A 154 12.54 -4.28 9.55
N VAL A 155 11.40 -3.94 8.93
CA VAL A 155 11.32 -3.69 7.49
C VAL A 155 12.07 -2.41 7.14
N ALA A 156 11.84 -1.31 7.88
CA ALA A 156 12.54 -0.04 7.66
C ALA A 156 14.07 -0.21 7.71
N ALA A 157 14.58 -0.99 8.66
CA ALA A 157 16.01 -1.28 8.78
C ALA A 157 16.54 -2.14 7.62
N ALA A 158 15.75 -3.13 7.16
CA ALA A 158 16.13 -4.00 6.04
C ALA A 158 16.17 -3.25 4.70
N GLU A 159 15.24 -2.32 4.49
CA GLU A 159 15.14 -1.51 3.26
C GLU A 159 15.96 -0.21 3.33
N GLY A 160 16.78 -0.04 4.38
CA GLY A 160 17.70 1.11 4.48
C GLY A 160 17.04 2.46 4.73
N ALA A 161 15.92 2.46 5.45
CA ALA A 161 15.20 3.70 5.76
C ALA A 161 16.10 4.74 6.47
N PRO A 162 15.90 6.03 6.18
CA PRO A 162 16.60 7.12 6.86
C PRO A 162 16.47 7.04 8.38
N ARG A 163 17.54 7.38 9.11
CA ARG A 163 17.54 7.34 10.59
C ARG A 163 16.47 8.24 11.18
N GLU A 164 16.16 9.35 10.52
CA GLU A 164 15.13 10.31 10.90
C GLU A 164 13.74 9.66 10.90
N LEU A 165 13.46 8.78 9.93
CA LEU A 165 12.20 8.05 9.86
C LEU A 165 12.10 7.02 10.99
N ILE A 166 13.19 6.30 11.30
CA ILE A 166 13.24 5.37 12.44
C ILE A 166 13.05 6.13 13.75
N ALA A 167 13.69 7.31 13.89
CA ALA A 167 13.51 8.17 15.07
C ALA A 167 12.06 8.63 15.21
N LEU A 168 11.39 8.99 14.12
CA LEU A 168 9.97 9.34 14.10
C LEU A 168 9.08 8.17 14.55
N MET A 169 9.38 6.94 14.15
CA MET A 169 8.64 5.75 14.63
C MET A 169 8.76 5.59 16.15
N MET A 170 9.96 5.83 16.71
CA MET A 170 10.18 5.80 18.15
C MET A 170 9.41 6.91 18.87
N GLU A 171 9.41 8.12 18.32
CA GLU A 171 8.64 9.27 18.83
C GLU A 171 7.13 9.00 18.80
N LYS A 172 6.64 8.33 17.75
CA LYS A 172 5.22 7.93 17.61
C LYS A 172 4.84 6.72 18.48
N GLY A 173 5.73 6.29 19.36
CA GLY A 173 5.43 5.30 20.41
C GLY A 173 5.73 3.86 20.03
N PHE A 174 6.64 3.61 19.10
CA PHE A 174 7.10 2.25 18.84
C PHE A 174 7.69 1.62 20.10
N ASP A 175 7.14 0.46 20.50
CA ASP A 175 7.59 -0.32 21.68
C ASP A 175 8.33 -1.60 21.26
N PRO A 176 9.68 -1.64 21.35
CA PRO A 176 10.45 -2.84 21.02
C PRO A 176 10.09 -4.06 21.86
N GLN A 177 9.50 -3.88 23.05
CA GLN A 177 9.16 -4.99 23.95
C GLN A 177 7.91 -5.75 23.48
N ARG A 178 7.03 -5.11 22.70
CA ARG A 178 5.86 -5.81 22.12
C ARG A 178 6.26 -6.94 21.18
N MET A 179 7.43 -6.85 20.54
CA MET A 179 7.95 -7.90 19.66
C MET A 179 8.39 -9.15 20.45
N ARG A 180 8.88 -8.98 21.69
CA ARG A 180 9.37 -10.09 22.52
C ARG A 180 8.25 -10.92 23.14
N ARG A 181 7.12 -10.31 23.45
CA ARG A 181 5.98 -10.96 24.15
C ARG A 181 5.20 -11.95 23.28
N ARG A 182 5.39 -11.98 21.98
CA ARG A 182 4.71 -12.88 21.05
C ARG A 182 5.56 -14.10 20.65
N ALA A 183 6.83 -14.12 21.08
CA ALA A 183 7.77 -15.23 20.87
C ALA A 183 7.74 -16.27 22.01
N ASP A 184 7.05 -15.94 23.13
CA ASP A 184 6.78 -16.84 24.27
C ASP A 184 5.34 -17.39 24.17
#